data_22f653a8c8c3981b493af397c2a0e20c
#
_entry.id   22f653a8c8c3981b493af397c2a0e20c
#
_cell.length_a   1.000
_cell.length_b   1.000
_cell.length_c   1.000
_cell.angle_alpha   90.00
_cell.angle_beta   90.00
_cell.angle_gamma   90.00
#
_symmetry.space_group_name_H-M   'P 1'
#
loop_
_entity.id
_entity.type
_entity.pdbx_description
1 polymer ?
#
loop_
_entity_poly.entity_id
_entity_poly.type
_entity_poly.pdbx_seq_one_letter_code
_entity_poly.pdbx_strand_id
1 'polypeptide(L)'
;EKGLGVSKAVGDLAGPMAFAILMGSARAFYGKFGDKIDLDKFMVGSGLLCIGSYLLISLSPLPQLSLLGCAICGLSVGIMWPGSFSKASAVMRNGGTAMFALLALGGDLGCSGGPTLVGYVSSMFSEDLKRGILAAIVFPVLLIAGTVLSGKKRAVK
;
A
#
# COMPACT_ATOMS: atom_id res chain seq x y z
N GLU A 1 16.54 0.25 16.19
CA GLU A 1 17.64 -0.22 17.06
C GLU A 1 17.39 -1.62 17.59
N LYS A 2 16.28 -1.89 18.23
CA LYS A 2 16.02 -3.17 18.93
C LYS A 2 15.75 -4.38 18.03
N GLY A 3 15.62 -4.20 16.74
CA GLY A 3 15.31 -5.32 15.81
C GLY A 3 16.20 -5.44 14.58
N LEU A 4 17.02 -4.44 14.26
CA LEU A 4 17.68 -4.38 12.96
C LEU A 4 19.22 -4.41 13.02
N GLY A 5 19.89 -4.28 14.18
CA GLY A 5 21.35 -4.26 14.28
C GLY A 5 22.07 -3.18 13.44
N VAL A 6 21.30 -2.23 12.88
CA VAL A 6 21.80 -1.07 12.10
C VAL A 6 21.79 0.15 13.00
N SER A 7 22.68 1.11 12.77
CA SER A 7 22.62 2.35 13.51
C SER A 7 21.27 3.04 13.29
N LYS A 8 20.71 3.66 14.34
CA LYS A 8 19.40 4.32 14.27
C LYS A 8 19.30 5.29 13.09
N ALA A 9 20.33 6.10 12.88
CA ALA A 9 20.39 7.06 11.77
C ALA A 9 20.28 6.41 10.40
N VAL A 10 20.89 5.23 10.20
CA VAL A 10 20.82 4.51 8.92
C VAL A 10 19.44 3.86 8.74
N GLY A 11 18.87 3.29 9.79
CA GLY A 11 17.53 2.71 9.73
C GLY A 11 16.43 3.74 9.47
N ASP A 12 16.48 4.86 10.19
CA ASP A 12 15.50 5.95 10.09
C ASP A 12 15.58 6.70 8.74
N LEU A 13 16.76 6.73 8.12
CA LEU A 13 16.97 7.41 6.85
C LEU A 13 16.78 6.46 5.65
N ALA A 14 17.43 5.30 5.67
CA ALA A 14 17.46 4.40 4.51
C ALA A 14 16.09 3.76 4.21
N GLY A 15 15.32 3.37 5.23
CA GLY A 15 14.01 2.77 5.05
C GLY A 15 13.01 3.72 4.39
N PRO A 16 12.68 4.86 5.01
CA PRO A 16 11.75 5.84 4.44
C PRO A 16 12.22 6.42 3.11
N MET A 17 13.52 6.64 2.93
CA MET A 17 14.09 7.16 1.68
C MET A 17 13.92 6.15 0.53
N ALA A 18 14.27 4.89 0.73
CA ALA A 18 14.09 3.85 -0.27
C ALA A 18 12.61 3.65 -0.61
N PHE A 19 11.73 3.65 0.39
CA PHE A 19 10.28 3.62 0.22
C PHE A 19 9.81 4.77 -0.67
N ALA A 20 10.20 6.01 -0.35
CA ALA A 20 9.77 7.20 -1.07
C ALA A 20 10.28 7.24 -2.53
N ILE A 21 11.54 6.87 -2.75
CA ILE A 21 12.14 6.79 -4.10
C ILE A 21 11.38 5.76 -4.95
N LEU A 22 11.15 4.57 -4.45
CA LEU A 22 10.47 3.52 -5.20
C LEU A 22 8.98 3.85 -5.40
N MET A 23 8.33 4.47 -4.43
CA MET A 23 6.95 4.97 -4.59
C MET A 23 6.88 6.04 -5.69
N GLY A 24 7.80 7.00 -5.70
CA GLY A 24 7.88 8.02 -6.74
C GLY A 24 8.17 7.42 -8.12
N SER A 25 9.08 6.45 -8.19
CA SER A 25 9.40 5.73 -9.43
C SER A 25 8.20 4.98 -10.00
N ALA A 26 7.41 4.29 -9.15
CA ALA A 26 6.19 3.61 -9.56
C ALA A 26 5.17 4.59 -10.16
N ARG A 27 4.99 5.77 -9.55
CA ARG A 27 4.11 6.82 -10.06
C ARG A 27 4.58 7.39 -11.40
N ALA A 28 5.88 7.67 -11.53
CA ALA A 28 6.47 8.15 -12.78
C ALA A 28 6.34 7.12 -13.90
N PHE A 29 6.59 5.84 -13.59
CA PHE A 29 6.39 4.74 -14.54
C PHE A 29 4.94 4.66 -15.02
N TYR A 30 3.99 4.66 -14.09
CA TYR A 30 2.57 4.63 -14.45
C TYR A 30 2.14 5.89 -15.21
N GLY A 31 2.63 7.08 -14.82
CA GLY A 31 2.35 8.32 -15.54
C GLY A 31 2.78 8.28 -17.01
N LYS A 32 3.89 7.57 -17.29
CA LYS A 32 4.42 7.44 -18.66
C LYS A 32 3.75 6.33 -19.48
N PHE A 33 3.40 5.21 -18.85
CA PHE A 33 2.96 3.99 -19.54
C PHE A 33 1.51 3.59 -19.20
N GLY A 34 0.83 4.36 -18.36
CA GLY A 34 -0.49 4.02 -17.81
C GLY A 34 -1.57 3.77 -18.86
N ASP A 35 -1.52 4.50 -19.98
CA ASP A 35 -2.47 4.34 -21.10
C ASP A 35 -2.39 2.95 -21.76
N LYS A 36 -1.25 2.25 -21.62
CA LYS A 36 -1.01 0.92 -22.18
C LYS A 36 -1.24 -0.21 -21.17
N ILE A 37 -1.44 0.13 -19.89
CA ILE A 37 -1.53 -0.82 -18.79
C ILE A 37 -2.99 -0.95 -18.35
N ASP A 38 -3.44 -2.21 -18.23
CA ASP A 38 -4.72 -2.51 -17.60
C ASP A 38 -4.66 -2.15 -16.10
N LEU A 39 -5.33 -1.06 -15.74
CA LEU A 39 -5.30 -0.51 -14.39
C LEU A 39 -5.75 -1.52 -13.33
N ASP A 40 -6.78 -2.34 -13.64
CA ASP A 40 -7.31 -3.31 -12.68
C ASP A 40 -6.28 -4.41 -12.38
N LYS A 41 -5.62 -4.93 -13.41
CA LYS A 41 -4.55 -5.92 -13.25
C LYS A 41 -3.35 -5.34 -12.53
N PHE A 42 -3.00 -4.10 -12.85
CA PHE A 42 -1.88 -3.42 -12.20
C PHE A 42 -2.14 -3.15 -10.71
N MET A 43 -3.35 -2.73 -10.35
CA MET A 43 -3.75 -2.53 -8.95
C MET A 43 -3.78 -3.85 -8.17
N VAL A 44 -4.30 -4.93 -8.76
CA VAL A 44 -4.27 -6.26 -8.13
C VAL A 44 -2.84 -6.74 -7.94
N GLY A 45 -1.98 -6.62 -8.97
CA GLY A 45 -0.56 -6.97 -8.88
C GLY A 45 0.16 -6.16 -7.79
N SER A 46 -0.09 -4.85 -7.71
CA SER A 46 0.45 -4.00 -6.66
C SER A 46 -0.04 -4.42 -5.26
N GLY A 47 -1.31 -4.79 -5.12
CA GLY A 47 -1.85 -5.31 -3.88
C GLY A 47 -1.19 -6.62 -3.44
N LEU A 48 -0.97 -7.55 -4.37
CA LEU A 48 -0.26 -8.80 -4.09
C LEU A 48 1.21 -8.55 -3.71
N LEU A 49 1.88 -7.61 -4.39
CA LEU A 49 3.25 -7.20 -4.05
C LEU A 49 3.31 -6.57 -2.66
N CYS A 50 2.29 -5.79 -2.28
CA CYS A 50 2.18 -5.21 -0.93
C CYS A 50 2.03 -6.30 0.14
N ILE A 51 1.19 -7.31 -0.09
CA ILE A 51 1.07 -8.45 0.81
C ILE A 51 2.41 -9.16 0.94
N GLY A 52 3.09 -9.44 -0.17
CA GLY A 52 4.41 -10.06 -0.18
C GLY A 52 5.45 -9.25 0.60
N SER A 53 5.45 -7.91 0.47
CA SER A 53 6.35 -7.03 1.23
C SER A 53 6.05 -7.05 2.73
N TYR A 54 4.78 -7.06 3.15
CA TYR A 54 4.40 -7.17 4.56
C TYR A 54 4.81 -8.51 5.16
N LEU A 55 4.63 -9.61 4.42
CA LEU A 55 5.11 -10.92 4.83
C LEU A 55 6.64 -10.94 4.96
N LEU A 56 7.35 -10.35 4.00
CA LEU A 56 8.81 -10.24 4.04
C LEU A 56 9.29 -9.46 5.27
N ILE A 57 8.65 -8.32 5.59
CA ILE A 57 8.99 -7.51 6.76
C ILE A 57 8.72 -8.29 8.06
N SER A 58 7.56 -8.94 8.14
CA SER A 58 7.09 -9.56 9.39
C SER A 58 7.76 -10.89 9.70
N LEU A 59 8.00 -11.71 8.68
CA LEU A 59 8.52 -13.08 8.88
C LEU A 59 10.04 -13.16 8.80
N SER A 60 10.71 -12.15 8.24
CA SER A 60 12.16 -12.20 8.09
C SER A 60 12.87 -12.00 9.44
N PRO A 61 13.83 -12.86 9.76
CA PRO A 61 14.73 -12.66 10.91
C PRO A 61 15.83 -11.64 10.59
N LEU A 62 16.13 -11.38 9.31
CA LEU A 62 17.23 -10.52 8.89
C LEU A 62 16.76 -9.08 8.70
N PRO A 63 17.41 -8.11 9.33
CA PRO A 63 17.13 -6.68 9.20
C PRO A 63 17.14 -6.16 7.77
N GLN A 64 18.12 -6.63 6.99
CA GLN A 64 18.31 -6.22 5.60
C GLN A 64 17.11 -6.60 4.72
N LEU A 65 16.53 -7.79 4.95
CA LEU A 65 15.33 -8.24 4.23
C LEU A 65 14.10 -7.42 4.64
N SER A 66 14.00 -7.00 5.90
CA SER A 66 12.93 -6.11 6.34
C SER A 66 13.04 -4.72 5.70
N LEU A 67 14.25 -4.17 5.55
CA LEU A 67 14.47 -2.92 4.80
C LEU A 67 14.12 -3.07 3.31
N LEU A 68 14.51 -4.19 2.70
CA LEU A 68 14.13 -4.49 1.32
C LEU A 68 12.61 -4.60 1.18
N GLY A 69 11.94 -5.28 2.13
CA GLY A 69 10.48 -5.35 2.18
C GLY A 69 9.83 -3.97 2.27
N CYS A 70 10.39 -3.06 3.07
CA CYS A 70 9.93 -1.67 3.17
C CYS A 70 10.08 -0.93 1.82
N ALA A 71 11.19 -1.09 1.13
CA ALA A 71 11.43 -0.53 -0.19
C ALA A 71 10.43 -1.05 -1.23
N ILE A 72 10.21 -2.38 -1.27
CA ILE A 72 9.23 -3.02 -2.17
C ILE A 72 7.81 -2.56 -1.84
N CYS A 73 7.50 -2.36 -0.56
CA CYS A 73 6.23 -1.80 -0.13
C CYS A 73 5.99 -0.41 -0.76
N GLY A 74 7.01 0.47 -0.75
CA GLY A 74 6.95 1.76 -1.42
C GLY A 74 6.58 1.64 -2.91
N LEU A 75 7.23 0.73 -3.63
CA LEU A 75 6.92 0.45 -5.03
C LEU A 75 5.45 0.01 -5.21
N SER A 76 4.97 -0.87 -4.34
CA SER A 76 3.62 -1.43 -4.43
C SER A 76 2.52 -0.41 -4.18
N VAL A 77 2.68 0.47 -3.19
CA VAL A 77 1.65 1.46 -2.83
C VAL A 77 1.60 2.67 -3.76
N GLY A 78 2.64 2.87 -4.59
CA GLY A 78 2.79 4.05 -5.44
C GLY A 78 1.59 4.32 -6.33
N ILE A 79 0.96 3.28 -6.90
CA ILE A 79 -0.19 3.41 -7.78
C ILE A 79 -1.55 3.30 -7.08
N MET A 80 -1.60 2.78 -5.84
CA MET A 80 -2.87 2.46 -5.19
C MET A 80 -3.76 3.69 -5.05
N TRP A 81 -3.20 4.82 -4.65
CA TRP A 81 -3.94 6.07 -4.50
C TRP A 81 -4.38 6.67 -5.83
N PRO A 82 -3.46 7.04 -6.77
CA PRO A 82 -3.86 7.59 -8.06
C PRO A 82 -4.69 6.61 -8.88
N GLY A 83 -4.44 5.30 -8.80
CA GLY A 83 -5.24 4.28 -9.45
C GLY A 83 -6.67 4.23 -8.95
N SER A 84 -6.90 4.39 -7.64
CA SER A 84 -8.26 4.46 -7.07
C SER A 84 -9.04 5.65 -7.61
N PHE A 85 -8.41 6.82 -7.73
CA PHE A 85 -9.02 8.02 -8.33
C PHE A 85 -9.34 7.81 -9.81
N SER A 86 -8.40 7.28 -10.58
CA SER A 86 -8.60 6.98 -12.01
C SER A 86 -9.73 5.99 -12.22
N LYS A 87 -9.80 4.94 -11.40
CA LYS A 87 -10.86 3.94 -11.46
C LYS A 87 -12.22 4.53 -11.10
N ALA A 88 -12.31 5.31 -10.03
CA ALA A 88 -13.54 5.96 -9.61
C ALA A 88 -14.06 6.92 -10.68
N SER A 89 -13.21 7.75 -11.26
CA SER A 89 -13.55 8.67 -12.36
C SER A 89 -14.05 7.93 -13.60
N ALA A 90 -13.46 6.77 -13.91
CA ALA A 90 -13.88 5.97 -15.06
C ALA A 90 -15.24 5.29 -14.85
N VAL A 91 -15.61 4.97 -13.61
CA VAL A 91 -16.90 4.32 -13.27
C VAL A 91 -18.00 5.35 -13.05
N MET A 92 -17.69 6.47 -12.40
CA MET A 92 -18.66 7.52 -12.03
C MET A 92 -18.35 8.81 -12.75
N ARG A 93 -18.69 8.87 -14.05
CA ARG A 93 -18.42 10.06 -14.91
C ARG A 93 -19.06 11.36 -14.39
N ASN A 94 -20.17 11.27 -13.66
CA ASN A 94 -20.91 12.41 -13.10
C ASN A 94 -20.68 12.58 -11.58
N GLY A 95 -19.66 11.93 -11.01
CA GLY A 95 -19.41 11.93 -9.56
C GLY A 95 -18.97 13.29 -9.00
N GLY A 96 -18.38 14.14 -9.84
CA GLY A 96 -17.99 15.51 -9.49
C GLY A 96 -17.14 15.59 -8.22
N THR A 97 -17.17 16.76 -7.58
CA THR A 97 -16.40 17.07 -6.36
C THR A 97 -16.76 16.15 -5.18
N ALA A 98 -18.03 15.76 -5.07
CA ALA A 98 -18.50 14.90 -3.97
C ALA A 98 -17.82 13.51 -3.99
N MET A 99 -17.63 12.92 -5.16
CA MET A 99 -16.92 11.64 -5.31
C MET A 99 -15.46 11.76 -4.84
N PHE A 100 -14.77 12.83 -5.25
CA PHE A 100 -13.38 13.03 -4.85
C PHE A 100 -13.26 13.31 -3.35
N ALA A 101 -14.20 14.05 -2.77
CA ALA A 101 -14.25 14.31 -1.33
C ALA A 101 -14.44 13.00 -0.53
N LEU A 102 -15.32 12.10 -0.98
CA LEU A 102 -15.52 10.80 -0.34
C LEU A 102 -14.28 9.90 -0.46
N LEU A 103 -13.59 9.93 -1.60
CA LEU A 103 -12.34 9.20 -1.78
C LEU A 103 -11.24 9.75 -0.85
N ALA A 104 -11.13 11.08 -0.72
CA ALA A 104 -10.19 11.71 0.19
C ALA A 104 -10.48 11.32 1.65
N LEU A 105 -11.76 11.39 2.06
CA LEU A 105 -12.19 10.94 3.39
C LEU A 105 -11.83 9.47 3.65
N GLY A 106 -12.05 8.59 2.66
CA GLY A 106 -11.63 7.20 2.74
C GLY A 106 -10.12 7.03 2.90
N GLY A 107 -9.34 7.89 2.23
CA GLY A 107 -7.89 7.95 2.40
C GLY A 107 -7.46 8.38 3.81
N ASP A 108 -8.08 9.42 4.34
CA ASP A 108 -7.79 9.93 5.69
C ASP A 108 -8.14 8.89 6.78
N LEU A 109 -9.26 8.18 6.62
CA LEU A 109 -9.62 7.05 7.47
C LEU A 109 -8.58 5.92 7.40
N GLY A 110 -8.04 5.63 6.21
CA GLY A 110 -6.97 4.67 6.03
C GLY A 110 -5.66 5.10 6.67
N CYS A 111 -5.30 6.38 6.52
CA CYS A 111 -4.10 6.96 7.12
C CYS A 111 -4.15 6.95 8.66
N SER A 112 -5.32 7.10 9.24
CA SER A 112 -5.53 7.03 10.69
C SER A 112 -5.68 5.58 11.17
N GLY A 113 -6.49 4.79 10.48
CA GLY A 113 -6.82 3.41 10.85
C GLY A 113 -5.65 2.44 10.70
N GLY A 114 -4.80 2.63 9.68
CA GLY A 114 -3.65 1.76 9.44
C GLY A 114 -2.66 1.73 10.61
N PRO A 115 -2.04 2.86 10.96
CA PRO A 115 -1.13 2.93 12.10
C PRO A 115 -1.78 2.55 13.43
N THR A 116 -3.06 2.93 13.63
CA THR A 116 -3.81 2.57 14.83
C THR A 116 -3.96 1.06 14.97
N LEU A 117 -4.33 0.35 13.90
CA LEU A 117 -4.43 -1.11 13.91
C LEU A 117 -3.07 -1.74 14.21
N VAL A 118 -2.01 -1.29 13.52
CA VAL A 118 -0.65 -1.81 13.72
C VAL A 118 -0.20 -1.59 15.16
N GLY A 119 -0.38 -0.39 15.70
CA GLY A 119 -0.01 -0.07 17.09
C GLY A 119 -0.82 -0.87 18.11
N TYR A 120 -2.12 -0.99 17.92
CA TYR A 120 -2.99 -1.75 18.81
C TYR A 120 -2.61 -3.24 18.85
N VAL A 121 -2.45 -3.87 17.68
CA VAL A 121 -2.04 -5.28 17.62
C VAL A 121 -0.63 -5.46 18.18
N SER A 122 0.31 -4.56 17.86
CA SER A 122 1.66 -4.60 18.39
C SER A 122 1.67 -4.55 19.92
N SER A 123 0.87 -3.68 20.53
CA SER A 123 0.79 -3.56 21.99
C SER A 123 0.22 -4.82 22.67
N MET A 124 -0.70 -5.53 22.02
CA MET A 124 -1.23 -6.80 22.52
C MET A 124 -0.18 -7.93 22.55
N PHE A 125 0.88 -7.82 21.76
CA PHE A 125 1.95 -8.82 21.64
C PHE A 125 3.30 -8.28 22.09
N SER A 126 3.36 -7.66 23.27
CA SER A 126 4.60 -7.17 23.89
C SER A 126 5.39 -6.19 23.01
N GLU A 127 4.69 -5.29 22.33
CA GLU A 127 5.23 -4.30 21.41
C GLU A 127 5.93 -4.90 20.17
N ASP A 128 5.54 -6.10 19.75
CA ASP A 128 6.05 -6.74 18.55
C ASP A 128 5.43 -6.09 17.28
N LEU A 129 6.16 -5.14 16.71
CA LEU A 129 5.75 -4.41 15.52
C LEU A 129 5.55 -5.33 14.30
N LYS A 130 6.26 -6.45 14.23
CA LYS A 130 6.12 -7.43 13.12
C LYS A 130 4.71 -8.02 13.09
N ARG A 131 4.13 -8.32 14.24
CA ARG A 131 2.74 -8.81 14.36
C ARG A 131 1.72 -7.75 13.98
N GLY A 132 1.99 -6.50 14.34
CA GLY A 132 1.17 -5.37 13.90
C GLY A 132 1.13 -5.22 12.37
N ILE A 133 2.30 -5.30 11.72
CA ILE A 133 2.41 -5.23 10.25
C ILE A 133 1.71 -6.43 9.58
N LEU A 134 1.78 -7.61 10.19
CA LEU A 134 1.04 -8.79 9.72
C LEU A 134 -0.47 -8.56 9.72
N ALA A 135 -1.01 -7.94 10.76
CA ALA A 135 -2.43 -7.60 10.82
C ALA A 135 -2.83 -6.57 9.74
N ALA A 136 -1.92 -5.68 9.35
CA ALA A 136 -2.16 -4.68 8.31
C ALA A 136 -2.35 -5.28 6.90
N ILE A 137 -2.07 -6.57 6.68
CA ILE A 137 -2.37 -7.29 5.43
C ILE A 137 -3.85 -7.20 5.06
N VAL A 138 -4.74 -6.97 6.01
CA VAL A 138 -6.16 -6.78 5.75
C VAL A 138 -6.42 -5.63 4.75
N PHE A 139 -5.64 -4.56 4.77
CA PHE A 139 -5.84 -3.41 3.88
C PHE A 139 -5.59 -3.72 2.40
N PRO A 140 -4.43 -4.28 1.98
CA PRO A 140 -4.25 -4.66 0.58
C PRO A 140 -5.20 -5.78 0.14
N VAL A 141 -5.63 -6.68 1.02
CA VAL A 141 -6.66 -7.68 0.70
C VAL A 141 -7.99 -7.00 0.40
N LEU A 142 -8.42 -6.03 1.21
CA LEU A 142 -9.64 -5.25 0.96
C LEU A 142 -9.54 -4.45 -0.36
N LEU A 143 -8.38 -3.89 -0.66
CA LEU A 143 -8.15 -3.18 -1.92
C LEU A 143 -8.29 -4.12 -3.13
N ILE A 144 -7.68 -5.30 -3.08
CA ILE A 144 -7.79 -6.32 -4.13
C ILE A 144 -9.25 -6.73 -4.30
N ALA A 145 -9.94 -7.06 -3.21
CA ALA A 145 -11.36 -7.44 -3.24
C ALA A 145 -12.22 -6.33 -3.85
N GLY A 146 -12.04 -5.09 -3.42
CA GLY A 146 -12.74 -3.93 -3.98
C GLY A 146 -12.46 -3.71 -5.46
N THR A 147 -11.21 -3.90 -5.88
CA THR A 147 -10.81 -3.77 -7.30
C THR A 147 -11.47 -4.84 -8.17
N VAL A 148 -11.46 -6.09 -7.74
CA VAL A 148 -12.04 -7.23 -8.46
C VAL A 148 -13.57 -7.11 -8.53
N LEU A 149 -14.23 -6.76 -7.42
CA LEU A 149 -15.69 -6.61 -7.38
C LEU A 149 -16.16 -5.46 -8.28
N SER A 150 -15.42 -4.35 -8.32
CA SER A 150 -15.73 -3.21 -9.18
C SER A 150 -15.50 -3.52 -10.65
N GLY A 151 -14.49 -4.36 -10.98
CA GLY A 151 -14.21 -4.81 -12.34
C GLY A 151 -15.32 -5.71 -12.90
N LYS A 152 -15.87 -6.62 -12.10
CA LYS A 152 -16.99 -7.50 -12.50
C LYS A 152 -18.26 -6.73 -12.88
N LYS A 153 -18.58 -5.64 -12.18
CA LYS A 153 -19.74 -4.79 -12.52
C LYS A 153 -19.61 -4.06 -13.85
N ARG A 154 -18.40 -3.90 -14.38
CA ARG A 154 -18.14 -3.27 -15.68
C ARG A 154 -18.36 -4.24 -16.85
N ALA A 155 -18.16 -5.53 -16.63
CA ALA A 155 -18.33 -6.58 -17.66
C ALA A 155 -19.80 -6.96 -17.90
N VAL A 156 -20.73 -6.54 -17.03
CA VAL A 156 -22.17 -6.89 -17.08
C VAL A 156 -23.03 -5.76 -17.67
N LYS A 157 -22.44 -4.62 -18.04
CA LYS A 157 -23.08 -3.52 -18.77
C LYS A 157 -22.48 -3.36 -20.17
#